data_5cbf57298820b4db9355abab4c8af56b
#
_entry.id   5cbf57298820b4db9355abab4c8af56b
#
_cell.length_a   1.000
_cell.length_b   1.000
_cell.length_c   1.000
_cell.angle_alpha   90.00
_cell.angle_beta   90.00
_cell.angle_gamma   90.00
#
_symmetry.space_group_name_H-M   'P 1'
#
loop_
_entity.id
_entity.type
_entity.pdbx_description
1 polymer ?
#
loop_
_entity_poly.entity_id
_entity_poly.type
_entity_poly.pdbx_seq_one_letter_code
_entity_poly.pdbx_strand_id
1 'polypeptide(L)'
;MEFKKILITGGAGFIGTNLTNHLLNTYPDIKIIIFDNFSNNYKNFKKKFSKEIRLNKIKVLNYNLLNKKKLLIATKKTDLVFHLAANSDISLAIENPLIDFNGTLITSNLLECCRINKVKKIIYTSGSGIYGDNKIINIENNIKDIKPISFYGASKLACESLMSAYSHMYDMNISVFRMANIIGKYSTHGVIFDFLKKLKIDSSKLIILGNGKQNKSYLHVNDLINAFFHIIKKQKKKYDIFNVATDELITVKNISKIIFQIIKKNPKIIYTGGKIGWKGDVSYIKLSNKKIKKLGWKYSFKTSEAVRQTILENYEIYSRK
;
A
#
# COMPACT_ATOMS: atom_id res chain seq x y z
N MET A 1 9.87 20.29 -7.73
CA MET A 1 9.13 19.24 -8.46
C MET A 1 8.39 19.88 -9.61
N GLU A 2 8.39 19.27 -10.79
CA GLU A 2 7.73 19.79 -11.99
C GLU A 2 6.19 19.72 -11.94
N PHE A 3 5.63 18.91 -11.04
CA PHE A 3 4.19 18.68 -10.89
C PHE A 3 3.57 19.70 -9.93
N LYS A 4 2.51 20.37 -10.36
CA LYS A 4 1.77 21.36 -9.59
C LYS A 4 0.45 20.82 -9.02
N LYS A 5 -0.15 19.85 -9.71
CA LYS A 5 -1.44 19.27 -9.34
C LYS A 5 -1.37 17.73 -9.34
N ILE A 6 -1.67 17.13 -8.20
CA ILE A 6 -1.60 15.69 -7.98
C ILE A 6 -2.98 15.15 -7.60
N LEU A 7 -3.37 14.04 -8.24
CA LEU A 7 -4.53 13.25 -7.85
C LEU A 7 -4.07 12.00 -7.08
N ILE A 8 -4.67 11.76 -5.92
CA ILE A 8 -4.45 10.56 -5.11
C ILE A 8 -5.78 9.83 -4.98
N THR A 9 -5.94 8.69 -5.64
CA THR A 9 -7.10 7.81 -5.44
C THR A 9 -6.83 6.88 -4.26
N GLY A 10 -7.83 6.63 -3.42
CA GLY A 10 -7.59 5.96 -2.12
C GLY A 10 -6.75 6.84 -1.17
N GLY A 11 -6.83 8.16 -1.33
CA GLY A 11 -5.96 9.11 -0.64
C GLY A 11 -6.24 9.25 0.86
N ALA A 12 -7.41 8.85 1.33
CA ALA A 12 -7.75 8.82 2.76
C ALA A 12 -7.32 7.51 3.45
N GLY A 13 -6.82 6.55 2.70
CA GLY A 13 -6.24 5.31 3.24
C GLY A 13 -4.88 5.53 3.91
N PHE A 14 -4.29 4.45 4.42
CA PHE A 14 -3.02 4.44 5.12
C PHE A 14 -1.88 5.10 4.31
N ILE A 15 -1.57 4.56 3.13
CA ILE A 15 -0.48 5.08 2.29
C ILE A 15 -0.82 6.50 1.80
N GLY A 16 -2.07 6.74 1.38
CA GLY A 16 -2.51 8.04 0.89
C GLY A 16 -2.40 9.17 1.92
N THR A 17 -2.72 8.89 3.19
CA THR A 17 -2.57 9.84 4.30
C THR A 17 -1.10 10.22 4.53
N ASN A 18 -0.19 9.24 4.55
CA ASN A 18 1.24 9.49 4.69
C ASN A 18 1.81 10.24 3.48
N LEU A 19 1.42 9.85 2.26
CA LEU A 19 1.81 10.54 1.02
C LEU A 19 1.34 12.00 0.99
N THR A 20 0.08 12.25 1.37
CA THR A 20 -0.47 13.62 1.47
C THR A 20 0.35 14.46 2.44
N ASN A 21 0.68 13.91 3.61
CA ASN A 21 1.51 14.60 4.60
C ASN A 21 2.91 14.91 4.07
N HIS A 22 3.54 13.93 3.41
CA HIS A 22 4.86 14.13 2.76
C HIS A 22 4.83 15.22 1.69
N LEU A 23 3.82 15.21 0.81
CA LEU A 23 3.66 16.21 -0.25
C LEU A 23 3.52 17.63 0.30
N LEU A 24 2.69 17.83 1.31
CA LEU A 24 2.47 19.13 1.93
C LEU A 24 3.71 19.69 2.62
N ASN A 25 4.49 18.81 3.27
CA ASN A 25 5.72 19.21 3.96
C ASN A 25 6.87 19.50 2.99
N THR A 26 6.89 18.83 1.84
CA THR A 26 8.01 18.95 0.89
C THR A 26 7.75 19.98 -0.21
N TYR A 27 6.48 20.22 -0.56
CA TYR A 27 6.08 21.06 -1.69
C TYR A 27 4.96 22.02 -1.26
N PRO A 28 5.28 23.21 -0.72
CA PRO A 28 4.31 24.14 -0.14
C PRO A 28 3.18 24.58 -1.10
N ASP A 29 3.46 24.67 -2.40
CA ASP A 29 2.54 25.16 -3.41
C ASP A 29 1.78 24.06 -4.14
N ILE A 30 1.93 22.79 -3.71
CA ILE A 30 1.28 21.66 -4.36
C ILE A 30 -0.24 21.71 -4.14
N LYS A 31 -0.99 21.43 -5.20
CA LYS A 31 -2.44 21.19 -5.11
C LYS A 31 -2.74 19.71 -5.16
N ILE A 32 -3.43 19.22 -4.17
CA ILE A 32 -3.73 17.79 -4.01
C ILE A 32 -5.23 17.57 -4.16
N ILE A 33 -5.62 16.63 -5.01
CA ILE A 33 -6.98 16.11 -5.08
C ILE A 33 -6.99 14.73 -4.43
N ILE A 34 -7.79 14.54 -3.41
CA ILE A 34 -8.10 13.25 -2.81
C ILE A 34 -9.40 12.74 -3.41
N PHE A 35 -9.34 11.60 -4.08
CA PHE A 35 -10.51 10.91 -4.61
C PHE A 35 -10.67 9.58 -3.86
N ASP A 36 -11.67 9.50 -3.00
CA ASP A 36 -11.84 8.38 -2.08
C ASP A 36 -13.32 8.18 -1.78
N ASN A 37 -13.79 6.96 -1.59
CA ASN A 37 -15.15 6.66 -1.16
C ASN A 37 -15.32 6.69 0.35
N PHE A 38 -14.23 6.86 1.09
CA PHE A 38 -14.15 6.94 2.54
C PHE A 38 -14.78 5.77 3.29
N SER A 39 -14.75 4.59 2.72
CA SER A 39 -15.25 3.38 3.38
C SER A 39 -14.58 3.10 4.72
N ASN A 40 -13.33 3.56 4.91
CA ASN A 40 -12.54 3.16 6.08
C ASN A 40 -12.09 4.31 7.01
N ASN A 41 -12.03 5.59 6.61
CA ASN A 41 -11.30 6.55 7.46
C ASN A 41 -11.62 8.06 7.26
N TYR A 42 -12.83 8.40 6.87
CA TYR A 42 -13.19 9.79 6.53
C TYR A 42 -12.95 10.82 7.65
N LYS A 43 -13.46 10.53 8.86
CA LYS A 43 -13.42 11.48 9.96
C LYS A 43 -11.98 11.86 10.36
N ASN A 44 -11.09 10.88 10.42
CA ASN A 44 -9.70 11.08 10.81
C ASN A 44 -8.91 11.85 9.75
N PHE A 45 -9.11 11.53 8.47
CA PHE A 45 -8.47 12.25 7.37
C PHE A 45 -8.88 13.72 7.36
N LYS A 46 -10.18 14.02 7.39
CA LYS A 46 -10.71 15.39 7.37
C LYS A 46 -10.27 16.20 8.60
N LYS A 47 -10.25 15.59 9.78
CA LYS A 47 -9.74 16.23 11.01
C LYS A 47 -8.27 16.59 10.88
N LYS A 48 -7.44 15.64 10.40
CA LYS A 48 -5.98 15.82 10.26
C LYS A 48 -5.62 16.96 9.29
N PHE A 49 -6.31 17.06 8.16
CA PHE A 49 -5.99 18.02 7.09
C PHE A 49 -7.01 19.17 6.99
N SER A 50 -7.69 19.50 8.09
CA SER A 50 -8.74 20.53 8.10
C SER A 50 -8.25 21.92 7.67
N LYS A 51 -7.02 22.28 8.04
CA LYS A 51 -6.37 23.56 7.68
C LYS A 51 -6.10 23.60 6.16
N GLU A 52 -5.49 22.56 5.61
CA GLU A 52 -5.10 22.47 4.20
C GLU A 52 -6.31 22.39 3.27
N ILE A 53 -7.40 21.77 3.73
CA ILE A 53 -8.69 21.75 3.02
C ILE A 53 -9.28 23.16 3.00
N ARG A 54 -9.32 23.90 4.11
CA ARG A 54 -9.80 25.31 4.17
C ARG A 54 -8.98 26.22 3.27
N LEU A 55 -7.67 26.02 3.23
CA LEU A 55 -6.76 26.81 2.39
C LEU A 55 -6.76 26.36 0.91
N ASN A 56 -7.67 25.47 0.49
CA ASN A 56 -7.77 24.94 -0.86
C ASN A 56 -6.47 24.29 -1.39
N LYS A 57 -5.55 23.87 -0.50
CA LYS A 57 -4.39 23.07 -0.88
C LYS A 57 -4.79 21.61 -1.15
N ILE A 58 -5.80 21.12 -0.43
CA ILE A 58 -6.40 19.80 -0.63
C ILE A 58 -7.86 19.97 -1.04
N LYS A 59 -8.22 19.39 -2.18
CA LYS A 59 -9.62 19.21 -2.61
C LYS A 59 -10.03 17.76 -2.36
N VAL A 60 -11.07 17.56 -1.57
CA VAL A 60 -11.60 16.22 -1.24
C VAL A 60 -12.81 15.93 -2.11
N LEU A 61 -12.79 14.82 -2.82
CA LEU A 61 -13.87 14.30 -3.66
C LEU A 61 -14.31 12.94 -3.10
N ASN A 62 -15.43 12.95 -2.38
CA ASN A 62 -16.02 11.75 -1.80
C ASN A 62 -16.89 11.03 -2.84
N TYR A 63 -16.26 10.19 -3.65
CA TYR A 63 -16.93 9.40 -4.68
C TYR A 63 -16.25 8.04 -4.88
N ASN A 64 -17.02 7.06 -5.32
CA ASN A 64 -16.48 5.81 -5.86
C ASN A 64 -15.84 6.09 -7.24
N LEU A 65 -14.71 5.44 -7.52
CA LEU A 65 -14.01 5.52 -8.82
C LEU A 65 -14.84 4.94 -10.00
N LEU A 66 -15.94 4.26 -9.72
CA LEU A 66 -16.94 3.90 -10.73
C LEU A 66 -17.70 5.14 -11.26
N ASN A 67 -17.68 6.26 -10.55
CA ASN A 67 -18.25 7.53 -11.03
C ASN A 67 -17.32 8.20 -12.04
N LYS A 68 -17.38 7.72 -13.28
CA LYS A 68 -16.52 8.19 -14.38
C LYS A 68 -16.64 9.70 -14.62
N LYS A 69 -17.85 10.29 -14.48
CA LYS A 69 -18.06 11.75 -14.67
C LYS A 69 -17.22 12.57 -13.67
N LYS A 70 -17.26 12.21 -12.38
CA LYS A 70 -16.48 12.89 -11.33
C LYS A 70 -14.98 12.64 -11.48
N LEU A 71 -14.60 11.43 -11.90
CA LEU A 71 -13.21 11.06 -12.12
C LEU A 71 -12.61 11.83 -13.31
N LEU A 72 -13.37 12.03 -14.40
CA LEU A 72 -12.96 12.84 -15.54
C LEU A 72 -12.69 14.30 -15.13
N ILE A 73 -13.51 14.87 -14.23
CA ILE A 73 -13.27 16.21 -13.69
C ILE A 73 -12.01 16.23 -12.80
N ALA A 74 -11.79 15.19 -11.99
CA ALA A 74 -10.64 15.11 -11.10
C ALA A 74 -9.31 15.01 -11.86
N THR A 75 -9.27 14.26 -12.97
CA THR A 75 -8.07 14.09 -13.80
C THR A 75 -7.75 15.29 -14.70
N LYS A 76 -8.70 16.24 -14.88
CA LYS A 76 -8.48 17.44 -15.73
C LYS A 76 -7.34 18.31 -15.22
N LYS A 77 -6.35 18.57 -16.07
CA LYS A 77 -5.13 19.34 -15.73
C LYS A 77 -4.37 18.76 -14.53
N THR A 78 -4.43 17.44 -14.33
CA THR A 78 -3.63 16.73 -13.32
C THR A 78 -2.31 16.28 -13.94
N ASP A 79 -1.20 16.59 -13.27
CA ASP A 79 0.14 16.27 -13.76
C ASP A 79 0.56 14.85 -13.41
N LEU A 80 0.21 14.40 -12.19
CA LEU A 80 0.61 13.12 -11.61
C LEU A 80 -0.55 12.48 -10.88
N VAL A 81 -0.75 11.19 -11.10
CA VAL A 81 -1.74 10.37 -10.39
C VAL A 81 -1.02 9.32 -9.55
N PHE A 82 -1.36 9.24 -8.26
CA PHE A 82 -1.09 8.08 -7.42
C PHE A 82 -2.36 7.25 -7.31
N HIS A 83 -2.35 6.06 -7.93
CA HIS A 83 -3.47 5.12 -7.86
C HIS A 83 -3.25 4.13 -6.72
N LEU A 84 -3.78 4.46 -5.54
CA LEU A 84 -3.67 3.68 -4.31
C LEU A 84 -4.98 2.98 -3.93
N ALA A 85 -6.09 3.34 -4.58
CA ALA A 85 -7.40 2.78 -4.30
C ALA A 85 -7.43 1.28 -4.61
N ALA A 86 -7.77 0.49 -3.61
CA ALA A 86 -7.99 -0.95 -3.69
C ALA A 86 -8.76 -1.41 -2.45
N ASN A 87 -9.27 -2.65 -2.48
CA ASN A 87 -9.64 -3.32 -1.24
C ASN A 87 -8.38 -3.50 -0.37
N SER A 88 -8.45 -3.08 0.88
CA SER A 88 -7.34 -3.19 1.83
C SER A 88 -7.40 -4.45 2.70
N ASP A 89 -8.57 -5.08 2.79
CA ASP A 89 -8.78 -6.31 3.55
C ASP A 89 -8.97 -7.49 2.59
N ILE A 90 -7.87 -8.18 2.31
CA ILE A 90 -7.85 -9.31 1.37
C ILE A 90 -8.75 -10.46 1.84
N SER A 91 -9.01 -10.59 3.14
CA SER A 91 -9.83 -11.67 3.70
C SER A 91 -11.31 -11.57 3.33
N LEU A 92 -11.81 -10.35 3.10
CA LEU A 92 -13.20 -10.13 2.70
C LEU A 92 -13.55 -10.75 1.35
N ALA A 93 -12.58 -10.93 0.47
CA ALA A 93 -12.78 -11.55 -0.83
C ALA A 93 -13.02 -13.08 -0.75
N ILE A 94 -12.81 -13.69 0.42
CA ILE A 94 -13.18 -15.11 0.64
C ILE A 94 -14.70 -15.27 0.53
N GLU A 95 -15.45 -14.33 1.10
CA GLU A 95 -16.93 -14.35 1.09
C GLU A 95 -17.49 -13.65 -0.15
N ASN A 96 -16.86 -12.59 -0.63
CA ASN A 96 -17.30 -11.82 -1.78
C ASN A 96 -16.13 -11.47 -2.73
N PRO A 97 -15.83 -12.33 -3.73
CA PRO A 97 -14.75 -12.11 -4.70
C PRO A 97 -14.89 -10.81 -5.50
N LEU A 98 -16.12 -10.31 -5.69
CA LEU A 98 -16.38 -9.09 -6.47
C LEU A 98 -15.75 -7.85 -5.84
N ILE A 99 -15.47 -7.86 -4.54
CA ILE A 99 -14.77 -6.76 -3.86
C ILE A 99 -13.42 -6.50 -4.52
N ASP A 100 -12.66 -7.54 -4.82
CA ASP A 100 -11.35 -7.42 -5.47
C ASP A 100 -11.46 -7.24 -6.99
N PHE A 101 -12.46 -7.86 -7.63
CA PHE A 101 -12.74 -7.68 -9.05
C PHE A 101 -13.08 -6.21 -9.39
N ASN A 102 -13.76 -5.49 -8.51
CA ASN A 102 -13.99 -4.05 -8.64
C ASN A 102 -12.70 -3.25 -8.78
N GLY A 103 -11.59 -3.75 -8.25
CA GLY A 103 -10.25 -3.14 -8.45
C GLY A 103 -9.88 -2.97 -9.92
N THR A 104 -10.24 -3.92 -10.77
CA THR A 104 -9.99 -3.88 -12.22
C THR A 104 -10.87 -2.82 -12.90
N LEU A 105 -12.15 -2.75 -12.52
CA LEU A 105 -13.10 -1.77 -13.08
C LEU A 105 -12.71 -0.33 -12.74
N ILE A 106 -12.38 -0.06 -11.48
CA ILE A 106 -11.98 1.29 -11.06
C ILE A 106 -10.65 1.70 -11.69
N THR A 107 -9.73 0.76 -11.90
CA THR A 107 -8.46 1.00 -12.60
C THR A 107 -8.69 1.32 -14.08
N SER A 108 -9.54 0.57 -14.77
CA SER A 108 -9.92 0.83 -16.17
C SER A 108 -10.54 2.21 -16.33
N ASN A 109 -11.48 2.60 -15.46
CA ASN A 109 -12.08 3.93 -15.48
C ASN A 109 -11.05 5.04 -15.29
N LEU A 110 -10.11 4.86 -14.34
CA LEU A 110 -9.07 5.84 -14.09
C LEU A 110 -8.14 6.00 -15.30
N LEU A 111 -7.67 4.89 -15.87
CA LEU A 111 -6.79 4.90 -17.04
C LEU A 111 -7.43 5.62 -18.21
N GLU A 112 -8.71 5.35 -18.48
CA GLU A 112 -9.45 6.03 -19.56
C GLU A 112 -9.60 7.53 -19.30
N CYS A 113 -9.93 7.95 -18.09
CA CYS A 113 -10.00 9.37 -17.73
C CYS A 113 -8.62 10.06 -17.83
N CYS A 114 -7.55 9.34 -17.44
CA CYS A 114 -6.18 9.85 -17.57
C CYS A 114 -5.77 10.00 -19.04
N ARG A 115 -6.13 9.02 -19.89
CA ARG A 115 -5.90 9.09 -21.34
C ARG A 115 -6.58 10.31 -21.96
N ILE A 116 -7.88 10.48 -21.71
CA ILE A 116 -8.67 11.61 -22.25
C ILE A 116 -8.07 12.96 -21.82
N ASN A 117 -7.67 13.09 -20.57
CA ASN A 117 -7.12 14.32 -20.00
C ASN A 117 -5.59 14.46 -20.15
N LYS A 118 -4.93 13.56 -20.87
CA LYS A 118 -3.49 13.56 -21.16
C LYS A 118 -2.63 13.72 -19.90
N VAL A 119 -2.96 12.91 -18.85
CA VAL A 119 -2.19 12.90 -17.60
C VAL A 119 -0.76 12.46 -17.87
N LYS A 120 0.23 13.23 -17.38
CA LYS A 120 1.65 13.02 -17.71
C LYS A 120 2.24 11.74 -17.11
N LYS A 121 1.86 11.40 -15.88
CA LYS A 121 2.43 10.25 -15.16
C LYS A 121 1.45 9.59 -14.20
N ILE A 122 1.52 8.26 -14.11
CA ILE A 122 0.74 7.45 -13.16
C ILE A 122 1.69 6.59 -12.34
N ILE A 123 1.51 6.60 -11.03
CA ILE A 123 2.13 5.68 -10.08
C ILE A 123 1.05 4.71 -9.60
N TYR A 124 1.27 3.42 -9.78
CA TYR A 124 0.34 2.38 -9.36
C TYR A 124 0.94 1.50 -8.27
N THR A 125 0.17 1.26 -7.22
CA THR A 125 0.52 0.31 -6.17
C THR A 125 -0.08 -1.06 -6.44
N SER A 126 0.74 -1.96 -6.94
CA SER A 126 0.51 -3.40 -6.99
C SER A 126 0.98 -4.05 -5.68
N GLY A 127 1.03 -5.35 -5.60
CA GLY A 127 1.42 -6.05 -4.39
C GLY A 127 2.13 -7.38 -4.66
N SER A 128 2.81 -7.88 -3.64
CA SER A 128 3.50 -9.17 -3.69
C SER A 128 2.57 -10.37 -3.88
N GLY A 129 1.26 -10.20 -3.63
CA GLY A 129 0.25 -11.26 -3.79
C GLY A 129 0.14 -11.82 -5.21
N ILE A 130 0.65 -11.12 -6.22
CA ILE A 130 0.70 -11.62 -7.60
C ILE A 130 1.62 -12.84 -7.76
N TYR A 131 2.64 -12.97 -6.90
CA TYR A 131 3.60 -14.06 -6.97
C TYR A 131 3.10 -15.36 -6.31
N GLY A 132 2.02 -15.27 -5.51
CA GLY A 132 1.49 -16.41 -4.76
C GLY A 132 2.39 -16.85 -3.61
N ASP A 133 2.19 -18.08 -3.14
CA ASP A 133 2.95 -18.68 -2.04
C ASP A 133 4.06 -19.58 -2.57
N ASN A 134 5.23 -19.03 -2.77
CA ASN A 134 6.42 -19.75 -3.19
C ASN A 134 7.61 -19.41 -2.27
N LYS A 135 8.61 -20.30 -2.24
CA LYS A 135 9.79 -20.14 -1.36
C LYS A 135 11.01 -19.56 -2.09
N ILE A 136 10.80 -18.91 -3.22
CA ILE A 136 11.88 -18.33 -4.03
C ILE A 136 11.96 -16.81 -3.84
N ILE A 137 13.04 -16.21 -4.35
CA ILE A 137 13.17 -14.76 -4.45
C ILE A 137 12.49 -14.31 -5.74
N ASN A 138 11.39 -13.59 -5.62
CA ASN A 138 10.59 -13.13 -6.76
C ASN A 138 11.23 -11.92 -7.44
N ILE A 139 11.36 -11.98 -8.76
CA ILE A 139 11.98 -10.97 -9.61
C ILE A 139 10.92 -10.41 -10.58
N GLU A 140 10.99 -9.10 -10.89
CA GLU A 140 9.96 -8.40 -11.68
C GLU A 140 9.70 -9.02 -13.05
N ASN A 141 10.76 -9.46 -13.73
CA ASN A 141 10.68 -9.93 -15.12
C ASN A 141 10.49 -11.45 -15.24
N ASN A 142 10.40 -12.19 -14.14
CA ASN A 142 10.20 -13.62 -14.19
C ASN A 142 8.70 -13.95 -14.20
N ILE A 143 8.14 -14.09 -15.40
CA ILE A 143 6.71 -14.40 -15.60
C ILE A 143 6.34 -15.77 -15.00
N LYS A 144 7.27 -16.72 -14.94
CA LYS A 144 7.04 -18.06 -14.36
C LYS A 144 6.72 -18.02 -12.87
N ASP A 145 7.15 -16.96 -12.17
CA ASP A 145 6.91 -16.78 -10.74
C ASP A 145 5.54 -16.14 -10.44
N ILE A 146 4.83 -15.62 -11.46
CA ILE A 146 3.55 -14.95 -11.32
C ILE A 146 2.44 -16.00 -11.25
N LYS A 147 1.96 -16.28 -10.01
CA LYS A 147 0.93 -17.28 -9.77
C LYS A 147 0.04 -16.85 -8.58
N PRO A 148 -0.85 -15.86 -8.77
CA PRO A 148 -1.71 -15.38 -7.69
C PRO A 148 -2.60 -16.50 -7.15
N ILE A 149 -2.71 -16.58 -5.81
CA ILE A 149 -3.54 -17.56 -5.09
C ILE A 149 -4.72 -16.90 -4.38
N SER A 150 -4.91 -15.60 -4.55
CA SER A 150 -6.01 -14.81 -4.02
C SER A 150 -6.65 -13.95 -5.11
N PHE A 151 -7.93 -13.60 -4.93
CA PHE A 151 -8.62 -12.68 -5.84
C PHE A 151 -7.96 -11.31 -5.87
N TYR A 152 -7.45 -10.85 -4.72
CA TYR A 152 -6.64 -9.63 -4.63
C TYR A 152 -5.41 -9.68 -5.55
N GLY A 153 -4.60 -10.74 -5.46
CA GLY A 153 -3.42 -10.90 -6.30
C GLY A 153 -3.78 -10.97 -7.79
N ALA A 154 -4.84 -11.71 -8.14
CA ALA A 154 -5.34 -11.80 -9.51
C ALA A 154 -5.82 -10.44 -10.05
N SER A 155 -6.59 -9.69 -9.25
CA SER A 155 -7.04 -8.34 -9.61
C SER A 155 -5.85 -7.37 -9.81
N LYS A 156 -4.85 -7.42 -8.92
CA LYS A 156 -3.64 -6.60 -9.06
C LYS A 156 -2.88 -6.91 -10.35
N LEU A 157 -2.74 -8.19 -10.71
CA LEU A 157 -2.11 -8.63 -11.96
C LEU A 157 -2.89 -8.16 -13.18
N ALA A 158 -4.22 -8.28 -13.17
CA ALA A 158 -5.08 -7.78 -14.23
C ALA A 158 -4.92 -6.25 -14.42
N CYS A 159 -4.84 -5.49 -13.33
CA CYS A 159 -4.56 -4.06 -13.38
C CYS A 159 -3.18 -3.73 -13.96
N GLU A 160 -2.12 -4.51 -13.64
CA GLU A 160 -0.80 -4.35 -14.26
C GLU A 160 -0.85 -4.56 -15.77
N SER A 161 -1.61 -5.57 -16.23
CA SER A 161 -1.80 -5.85 -17.66
C SER A 161 -2.52 -4.70 -18.37
N LEU A 162 -3.58 -4.14 -17.76
CA LEU A 162 -4.26 -2.95 -18.29
C LEU A 162 -3.29 -1.75 -18.38
N MET A 163 -2.50 -1.51 -17.35
CA MET A 163 -1.53 -0.41 -17.34
C MET A 163 -0.46 -0.57 -18.41
N SER A 164 0.03 -1.78 -18.62
CA SER A 164 0.96 -2.09 -19.71
C SER A 164 0.33 -1.76 -21.08
N ALA A 165 -0.91 -2.21 -21.32
CA ALA A 165 -1.62 -1.97 -22.57
C ALA A 165 -1.84 -0.46 -22.81
N TYR A 166 -2.34 0.28 -21.79
CA TYR A 166 -2.54 1.73 -21.90
C TYR A 166 -1.22 2.50 -22.11
N SER A 167 -0.14 2.07 -21.46
CA SER A 167 1.17 2.67 -21.69
C SER A 167 1.64 2.48 -23.12
N HIS A 168 1.50 1.27 -23.66
CA HIS A 168 1.92 0.94 -25.02
C HIS A 168 1.05 1.62 -26.09
N MET A 169 -0.29 1.51 -25.95
CA MET A 169 -1.24 2.01 -26.97
C MET A 169 -1.35 3.54 -27.00
N TYR A 170 -1.13 4.22 -25.86
CA TYR A 170 -1.37 5.66 -25.71
C TYR A 170 -0.16 6.42 -25.18
N ASP A 171 1.02 5.80 -25.17
CA ASP A 171 2.29 6.41 -24.76
C ASP A 171 2.25 7.01 -23.33
N MET A 172 1.46 6.37 -22.43
CA MET A 172 1.31 6.83 -21.06
C MET A 172 2.51 6.44 -20.20
N ASN A 173 2.99 7.35 -19.36
CA ASN A 173 4.10 7.10 -18.47
C ASN A 173 3.61 6.49 -17.14
N ILE A 174 3.85 5.21 -16.94
CA ILE A 174 3.32 4.43 -15.81
C ILE A 174 4.44 3.71 -15.07
N SER A 175 4.49 3.88 -13.74
CA SER A 175 5.36 3.12 -12.84
C SER A 175 4.52 2.22 -11.95
N VAL A 176 4.80 0.94 -11.96
CA VAL A 176 4.14 -0.07 -11.12
C VAL A 176 5.04 -0.47 -9.97
N PHE A 177 4.52 -0.44 -8.74
CA PHE A 177 5.24 -0.84 -7.53
C PHE A 177 4.62 -2.11 -6.97
N ARG A 178 5.30 -3.24 -7.08
CA ARG A 178 4.98 -4.50 -6.40
C ARG A 178 5.57 -4.44 -5.00
N MET A 179 4.71 -4.15 -4.04
CA MET A 179 5.15 -3.88 -2.67
C MET A 179 5.18 -5.14 -1.82
N ALA A 180 6.17 -5.23 -0.91
CA ALA A 180 6.09 -6.08 0.28
C ALA A 180 4.99 -5.57 1.23
N ASN A 181 4.90 -6.14 2.45
CA ASN A 181 3.96 -5.61 3.45
C ASN A 181 4.39 -4.21 3.89
N ILE A 182 3.54 -3.22 3.66
CA ILE A 182 3.81 -1.84 4.06
C ILE A 182 3.26 -1.63 5.46
N ILE A 183 4.07 -1.03 6.33
CA ILE A 183 3.76 -0.72 7.73
C ILE A 183 4.13 0.71 8.07
N GLY A 184 3.55 1.27 9.14
CA GLY A 184 3.83 2.64 9.60
C GLY A 184 2.65 3.29 10.28
N LYS A 185 2.76 4.59 10.53
CA LYS A 185 1.72 5.40 11.17
C LYS A 185 0.45 5.44 10.32
N TYR A 186 -0.69 5.46 10.98
CA TYR A 186 -2.04 5.46 10.36
C TYR A 186 -2.45 4.14 9.71
N SER A 187 -1.75 3.03 9.98
CA SER A 187 -2.23 1.70 9.61
C SER A 187 -3.58 1.42 10.27
N THR A 188 -4.53 0.84 9.52
CA THR A 188 -5.87 0.49 10.02
C THR A 188 -6.08 -1.01 10.12
N HIS A 189 -5.13 -1.80 9.64
CA HIS A 189 -5.16 -3.26 9.61
C HIS A 189 -3.72 -3.81 9.55
N GLY A 190 -3.60 -5.15 9.57
CA GLY A 190 -2.33 -5.85 9.51
C GLY A 190 -1.81 -6.28 10.89
N VAL A 191 -0.82 -7.17 10.89
CA VAL A 191 -0.39 -7.92 12.08
C VAL A 191 -0.04 -7.05 13.29
N ILE A 192 0.63 -5.92 13.10
CA ILE A 192 1.02 -5.02 14.20
C ILE A 192 -0.24 -4.36 14.79
N PHE A 193 -1.09 -3.81 13.94
CA PHE A 193 -2.33 -3.18 14.35
C PHE A 193 -3.26 -4.15 15.11
N ASP A 194 -3.43 -5.37 14.56
CA ASP A 194 -4.28 -6.39 15.16
C ASP A 194 -3.75 -6.85 16.51
N PHE A 195 -2.43 -7.03 16.62
CA PHE A 195 -1.81 -7.44 17.89
C PHE A 195 -1.94 -6.36 18.96
N LEU A 196 -1.71 -5.09 18.62
CA LEU A 196 -1.91 -3.97 19.56
C LEU A 196 -3.38 -3.87 20.01
N LYS A 197 -4.35 -4.04 19.11
CA LYS A 197 -5.78 -4.07 19.46
C LYS A 197 -6.14 -5.25 20.37
N LYS A 198 -5.69 -6.46 20.04
CA LYS A 198 -5.93 -7.65 20.87
C LYS A 198 -5.34 -7.49 22.26
N LEU A 199 -4.11 -6.99 22.35
CA LEU A 199 -3.43 -6.78 23.63
C LEU A 199 -4.01 -5.64 24.46
N LYS A 200 -4.67 -4.67 23.82
CA LYS A 200 -5.46 -3.65 24.51
C LYS A 200 -6.69 -4.25 25.20
N ILE A 201 -7.36 -5.19 24.53
CA ILE A 201 -8.56 -5.86 25.06
C ILE A 201 -8.16 -6.84 26.19
N ASP A 202 -7.14 -7.67 25.93
CA ASP A 202 -6.63 -8.64 26.90
C ASP A 202 -5.11 -8.70 26.85
N SER A 203 -4.47 -8.06 27.84
CA SER A 203 -3.01 -8.00 27.93
C SER A 203 -2.36 -9.29 28.48
N SER A 204 -3.15 -10.30 28.89
CA SER A 204 -2.65 -11.57 29.45
C SER A 204 -2.33 -12.60 28.38
N LYS A 205 -2.96 -12.51 27.20
CA LYS A 205 -2.79 -13.47 26.10
C LYS A 205 -2.83 -12.80 24.73
N LEU A 206 -2.13 -13.43 23.75
CA LEU A 206 -2.16 -13.06 22.33
C LEU A 206 -2.48 -14.28 21.47
N ILE A 207 -3.61 -14.21 20.78
CA ILE A 207 -4.00 -15.25 19.79
C ILE A 207 -3.38 -14.89 18.45
N ILE A 208 -2.50 -15.76 17.96
CA ILE A 208 -1.81 -15.64 16.66
C ILE A 208 -2.43 -16.65 15.69
N LEU A 209 -2.90 -16.15 14.53
CA LEU A 209 -3.43 -17.00 13.47
C LEU A 209 -2.30 -17.79 12.81
N GLY A 210 -2.55 -19.09 12.58
CA GLY A 210 -1.53 -20.03 12.10
C GLY A 210 -0.56 -20.48 13.20
N ASN A 211 0.67 -20.81 12.81
CA ASN A 211 1.72 -21.29 13.72
C ASN A 211 2.78 -20.22 14.05
N GLY A 212 2.59 -18.99 13.60
CA GLY A 212 3.51 -17.88 13.82
C GLY A 212 4.81 -17.94 13.02
N LYS A 213 4.98 -18.93 12.12
CA LYS A 213 6.18 -19.11 11.28
C LYS A 213 6.08 -18.40 9.93
N GLN A 214 4.93 -17.74 9.61
CA GLN A 214 4.79 -16.93 8.40
C GLN A 214 5.91 -15.88 8.38
N ASN A 215 6.67 -15.84 7.29
CA ASN A 215 7.92 -15.09 7.19
C ASN A 215 7.91 -14.15 5.98
N LYS A 216 7.86 -12.86 6.23
CA LYS A 216 7.63 -11.84 5.20
C LYS A 216 8.56 -10.63 5.40
N SER A 217 8.78 -9.88 4.32
CA SER A 217 9.42 -8.56 4.37
C SER A 217 8.39 -7.51 4.76
N TYR A 218 8.81 -6.56 5.59
CA TYR A 218 8.01 -5.39 6.00
C TYR A 218 8.80 -4.13 5.70
N LEU A 219 8.20 -3.22 4.94
CA LEU A 219 8.79 -1.95 4.54
C LEU A 219 8.04 -0.79 5.19
N HIS A 220 8.78 0.17 5.75
CA HIS A 220 8.16 1.36 6.32
C HIS A 220 7.54 2.25 5.22
N VAL A 221 6.38 2.84 5.50
CA VAL A 221 5.64 3.66 4.52
C VAL A 221 6.44 4.85 4.01
N ASN A 222 7.32 5.43 4.83
CA ASN A 222 8.20 6.51 4.40
C ASN A 222 9.21 6.05 3.33
N ASP A 223 9.74 4.84 3.44
CA ASP A 223 10.65 4.27 2.45
C ASP A 223 9.92 3.97 1.13
N LEU A 224 8.64 3.55 1.19
CA LEU A 224 7.80 3.41 0.01
C LEU A 224 7.58 4.76 -0.68
N ILE A 225 7.24 5.80 0.08
CA ILE A 225 7.04 7.16 -0.46
C ILE A 225 8.34 7.67 -1.10
N ASN A 226 9.48 7.46 -0.44
CA ASN A 226 10.79 7.77 -1.00
C ASN A 226 11.05 7.00 -2.31
N ALA A 227 10.63 5.73 -2.42
CA ALA A 227 10.73 4.95 -3.65
C ALA A 227 9.90 5.57 -4.78
N PHE A 228 8.68 6.04 -4.50
CA PHE A 228 7.85 6.72 -5.51
C PHE A 228 8.57 7.92 -6.11
N PHE A 229 9.06 8.84 -5.26
CA PHE A 229 9.72 10.06 -5.73
C PHE A 229 11.09 9.77 -6.35
N HIS A 230 11.79 8.74 -5.90
CA HIS A 230 13.02 8.30 -6.52
C HIS A 230 12.79 7.83 -7.96
N ILE A 231 11.79 6.98 -8.18
CA ILE A 231 11.45 6.45 -9.51
C ILE A 231 10.84 7.54 -10.40
N ILE A 232 10.05 8.45 -9.88
CA ILE A 232 9.54 9.60 -10.65
C ILE A 232 10.70 10.35 -11.33
N LYS A 233 11.85 10.49 -10.65
CA LYS A 233 13.05 11.18 -11.17
C LYS A 233 13.93 10.30 -12.08
N LYS A 234 13.95 8.98 -11.86
CA LYS A 234 14.94 8.07 -12.47
C LYS A 234 14.42 7.16 -13.56
N GLN A 235 13.10 6.94 -13.64
CA GLN A 235 12.52 6.07 -14.67
C GLN A 235 12.68 6.67 -16.05
N LYS A 236 13.26 5.87 -16.95
CA LYS A 236 13.45 6.22 -18.37
C LYS A 236 12.40 5.58 -19.28
N LYS A 237 11.91 4.37 -18.94
CA LYS A 237 10.92 3.64 -19.72
C LYS A 237 9.53 4.20 -19.49
N LYS A 238 8.66 4.19 -20.50
CA LYS A 238 7.25 4.61 -20.37
C LYS A 238 6.50 3.71 -19.40
N TYR A 239 6.70 2.41 -19.48
CA TYR A 239 6.17 1.43 -18.53
C TYR A 239 7.32 0.71 -17.83
N ASP A 240 7.29 0.67 -16.52
CA ASP A 240 8.24 -0.12 -15.76
C ASP A 240 7.66 -0.62 -14.43
N ILE A 241 8.14 -1.78 -13.97
CA ILE A 241 7.71 -2.46 -12.76
C ILE A 241 8.88 -2.53 -11.79
N PHE A 242 8.63 -2.27 -10.51
CA PHE A 242 9.62 -2.29 -9.45
C PHE A 242 9.12 -3.08 -8.25
N ASN A 243 9.86 -4.09 -7.84
CA ASN A 243 9.69 -4.69 -6.52
C ASN A 243 10.24 -3.76 -5.45
N VAL A 244 9.46 -3.51 -4.40
CA VAL A 244 9.86 -2.62 -3.31
C VAL A 244 9.70 -3.33 -1.98
N ALA A 245 10.85 -3.68 -1.38
CA ALA A 245 10.95 -4.48 -0.17
C ALA A 245 12.26 -4.19 0.56
N THR A 246 12.37 -4.59 1.81
CA THR A 246 13.66 -4.77 2.50
C THR A 246 14.30 -6.11 2.11
N ASP A 247 15.58 -6.29 2.37
CA ASP A 247 16.29 -7.54 2.08
C ASP A 247 15.97 -8.64 3.10
N GLU A 248 15.55 -8.24 4.30
CA GLU A 248 15.32 -9.12 5.44
C GLU A 248 13.85 -9.56 5.53
N LEU A 249 13.65 -10.70 6.17
CA LEU A 249 12.34 -11.24 6.52
C LEU A 249 12.20 -11.30 8.03
N ILE A 250 10.96 -11.26 8.52
CA ILE A 250 10.64 -11.44 9.93
C ILE A 250 9.42 -12.34 10.09
N THR A 251 9.45 -13.22 11.08
CA THR A 251 8.30 -14.09 11.40
C THR A 251 7.27 -13.34 12.22
N VAL A 252 6.00 -13.74 12.10
CA VAL A 252 4.90 -13.23 12.94
C VAL A 252 5.20 -13.40 14.44
N LYS A 253 5.82 -14.55 14.82
CA LYS A 253 6.30 -14.79 16.18
C LYS A 253 7.32 -13.73 16.64
N ASN A 254 8.27 -13.34 15.78
CA ASN A 254 9.26 -12.33 16.14
C ASN A 254 8.66 -10.92 16.21
N ILE A 255 7.65 -10.62 15.40
CA ILE A 255 6.89 -9.36 15.53
C ILE A 255 6.23 -9.28 16.92
N SER A 256 5.58 -10.36 17.40
CA SER A 256 4.96 -10.37 18.74
C SER A 256 5.99 -10.14 19.84
N LYS A 257 7.19 -10.73 19.73
CA LYS A 257 8.28 -10.50 20.71
C LYS A 257 8.69 -9.02 20.77
N ILE A 258 8.82 -8.35 19.62
CA ILE A 258 9.15 -6.91 19.59
C ILE A 258 8.04 -6.09 20.25
N ILE A 259 6.76 -6.43 20.00
CA ILE A 259 5.63 -5.77 20.66
C ILE A 259 5.73 -5.96 22.18
N PHE A 260 5.96 -7.19 22.67
CA PHE A 260 6.05 -7.47 24.11
C PHE A 260 7.17 -6.69 24.79
N GLN A 261 8.32 -6.55 24.15
CA GLN A 261 9.43 -5.72 24.66
C GLN A 261 9.02 -4.25 24.80
N ILE A 262 8.28 -3.69 23.82
CA ILE A 262 7.89 -2.28 23.83
C ILE A 262 6.78 -2.02 24.85
N ILE A 263 5.77 -2.88 24.94
CA ILE A 263 4.67 -2.72 25.91
C ILE A 263 5.07 -3.17 27.33
N LYS A 264 6.28 -3.75 27.51
CA LYS A 264 6.80 -4.27 28.79
C LYS A 264 5.85 -5.28 29.46
N LYS A 265 5.28 -6.19 28.64
CA LYS A 265 4.39 -7.27 29.06
C LYS A 265 4.89 -8.59 28.43
N ASN A 266 4.50 -9.71 29.05
CA ASN A 266 4.81 -11.05 28.53
C ASN A 266 3.53 -11.90 28.42
N PRO A 267 2.64 -11.60 27.47
CA PRO A 267 1.39 -12.32 27.28
C PRO A 267 1.64 -13.79 26.88
N LYS A 268 0.75 -14.69 27.31
CA LYS A 268 0.73 -16.08 26.83
C LYS A 268 0.38 -16.08 25.33
N ILE A 269 1.25 -16.66 24.49
CA ILE A 269 0.95 -16.84 23.06
C ILE A 269 0.12 -18.11 22.87
N ILE A 270 -0.99 -17.98 22.12
CA ILE A 270 -1.85 -19.08 21.69
C ILE A 270 -1.85 -19.10 20.17
N TYR A 271 -1.40 -20.20 19.57
CA TYR A 271 -1.43 -20.39 18.12
C TYR A 271 -2.70 -21.14 17.71
N THR A 272 -3.37 -20.68 16.64
CA THR A 272 -4.55 -21.40 16.10
C THR A 272 -4.17 -22.64 15.30
N GLY A 273 -2.89 -22.83 15.01
CA GLY A 273 -2.36 -23.95 14.21
C GLY A 273 -2.39 -23.69 12.71
N GLY A 274 -1.83 -24.65 11.94
CA GLY A 274 -1.72 -24.52 10.48
C GLY A 274 -0.53 -23.67 10.01
N LYS A 275 -0.24 -23.72 8.71
CA LYS A 275 0.88 -23.00 8.08
C LYS A 275 0.54 -21.54 7.73
N ILE A 276 -0.72 -21.24 7.51
CA ILE A 276 -1.26 -19.95 7.06
C ILE A 276 -2.24 -19.39 8.09
N GLY A 277 -2.42 -18.07 8.12
CA GLY A 277 -3.35 -17.41 9.03
C GLY A 277 -4.81 -17.49 8.56
N TRP A 278 -5.05 -17.51 7.25
CA TRP A 278 -6.36 -17.54 6.61
C TRP A 278 -6.24 -18.06 5.16
N LYS A 279 -7.36 -18.45 4.52
CA LYS A 279 -7.37 -18.98 3.15
C LYS A 279 -6.95 -17.90 2.15
N GLY A 280 -5.86 -18.15 1.40
CA GLY A 280 -5.26 -17.17 0.48
C GLY A 280 -4.13 -16.32 1.10
N ASP A 281 -3.82 -16.52 2.39
CA ASP A 281 -2.63 -15.94 2.99
C ASP A 281 -1.36 -16.57 2.40
N VAL A 282 -0.33 -15.76 2.21
CA VAL A 282 0.99 -16.18 1.74
C VAL A 282 1.89 -16.41 2.94
N SER A 283 2.39 -17.65 3.10
CA SER A 283 3.21 -18.01 4.25
C SER A 283 4.63 -17.47 4.18
N TYR A 284 5.13 -17.28 2.97
CA TYR A 284 6.47 -16.77 2.68
C TYR A 284 6.44 -15.85 1.47
N ILE A 285 7.06 -14.67 1.59
CA ILE A 285 7.25 -13.78 0.45
C ILE A 285 8.58 -13.03 0.57
N LYS A 286 9.42 -13.18 -0.43
CA LYS A 286 10.67 -12.45 -0.59
C LYS A 286 10.74 -11.84 -1.98
N LEU A 287 10.91 -10.53 -2.05
CA LEU A 287 11.03 -9.78 -3.30
C LEU A 287 12.49 -9.37 -3.51
N SER A 288 12.96 -9.49 -4.74
CA SER A 288 14.22 -8.89 -5.15
C SER A 288 14.03 -7.40 -5.36
N ASN A 289 14.74 -6.57 -4.62
CA ASN A 289 14.77 -5.12 -4.79
C ASN A 289 16.00 -4.64 -5.58
N LYS A 290 16.73 -5.57 -6.23
CA LYS A 290 17.98 -5.28 -6.95
C LYS A 290 17.77 -4.23 -8.04
N LYS A 291 16.64 -4.25 -8.74
CA LYS A 291 16.34 -3.32 -9.84
C LYS A 291 16.23 -1.89 -9.35
N ILE A 292 15.44 -1.63 -8.32
CA ILE A 292 15.26 -0.29 -7.78
C ILE A 292 16.54 0.22 -7.08
N LYS A 293 17.31 -0.67 -6.44
CA LYS A 293 18.62 -0.35 -5.85
C LYS A 293 19.66 0.04 -6.89
N LYS A 294 19.68 -0.61 -8.07
CA LYS A 294 20.55 -0.22 -9.19
C LYS A 294 20.27 1.20 -9.68
N LEU A 295 19.06 1.73 -9.46
CA LEU A 295 18.72 3.12 -9.76
C LEU A 295 19.12 4.09 -8.62
N GLY A 296 19.68 3.58 -7.50
CA GLY A 296 20.18 4.35 -6.37
C GLY A 296 19.22 4.47 -5.19
N TRP A 297 18.03 3.83 -5.23
CA TRP A 297 17.12 3.83 -4.07
C TRP A 297 17.68 2.99 -2.92
N LYS A 298 17.50 3.50 -1.70
CA LYS A 298 17.84 2.81 -0.45
C LYS A 298 16.68 2.97 0.53
N TYR A 299 16.38 1.93 1.31
CA TYR A 299 15.47 2.04 2.45
C TYR A 299 16.24 2.50 3.69
N SER A 300 15.55 3.20 4.58
CA SER A 300 16.13 3.76 5.83
C SER A 300 16.05 2.75 6.98
N PHE A 301 15.02 1.88 6.99
CA PHE A 301 14.79 0.92 8.07
C PHE A 301 14.91 -0.51 7.55
N LYS A 302 15.71 -1.34 8.23
CA LYS A 302 15.65 -2.80 8.09
C LYS A 302 14.27 -3.30 8.55
N THR A 303 13.86 -4.51 8.18
CA THR A 303 12.54 -5.08 8.52
C THR A 303 12.23 -4.99 10.02
N SER A 304 13.16 -5.39 10.89
CA SER A 304 12.96 -5.35 12.35
C SER A 304 12.86 -3.93 12.91
N GLU A 305 13.63 -2.99 12.35
CA GLU A 305 13.59 -1.57 12.71
C GLU A 305 12.27 -0.93 12.26
N ALA A 306 11.83 -1.21 11.03
CA ALA A 306 10.53 -0.77 10.52
C ALA A 306 9.37 -1.26 11.39
N VAL A 307 9.41 -2.52 11.84
CA VAL A 307 8.43 -3.09 12.77
C VAL A 307 8.47 -2.34 14.10
N ARG A 308 9.66 -2.14 14.70
CA ARG A 308 9.81 -1.39 15.96
C ARG A 308 9.29 0.03 15.84
N GLN A 309 9.68 0.75 14.80
CA GLN A 309 9.23 2.12 14.54
C GLN A 309 7.70 2.19 14.40
N THR A 310 7.11 1.27 13.65
CA THR A 310 5.65 1.20 13.46
C THR A 310 4.91 0.96 14.78
N ILE A 311 5.43 0.09 15.64
CA ILE A 311 4.83 -0.15 16.97
C ILE A 311 4.84 1.13 17.80
N LEU A 312 5.96 1.86 17.83
CA LEU A 312 6.07 3.13 18.55
C LEU A 312 5.11 4.19 17.99
N GLU A 313 5.00 4.32 16.68
CA GLU A 313 4.09 5.27 16.01
C GLU A 313 2.61 4.98 16.25
N ASN A 314 2.26 3.75 16.57
CA ASN A 314 0.89 3.30 16.83
C ASN A 314 0.67 2.87 18.29
N TYR A 315 1.62 3.16 19.19
CA TYR A 315 1.56 2.75 20.60
C TYR A 315 0.29 3.25 21.32
N GLU A 316 -0.23 4.41 20.93
CA GLU A 316 -1.49 4.96 21.45
C GLU A 316 -2.71 4.05 21.22
N ILE A 317 -2.67 3.15 20.22
CA ILE A 317 -3.72 2.15 19.99
C ILE A 317 -3.83 1.22 21.20
N TYR A 318 -2.68 0.86 21.78
CA TYR A 318 -2.60 0.02 22.98
C TYR A 318 -2.81 0.84 24.27
N SER A 319 -2.16 2.00 24.40
CA SER A 319 -2.03 2.75 25.65
C SER A 319 -3.25 3.60 26.05
N ARG A 320 -4.08 4.04 25.10
CA ARG A 320 -5.31 4.79 25.44
C ARG A 320 -6.33 3.86 26.08
N LYS A 321 -6.74 4.19 27.32
CA LYS A 321 -7.87 3.56 28.01
C LYS A 321 -9.19 3.90 27.32
#